data_7f1ec192a21612ba84a289d00796f6f5
#
_entry.id   7f1ec192a21612ba84a289d00796f6f5
#
_cell.length_a   1.000
_cell.length_b   1.000
_cell.length_c   1.000
_cell.angle_alpha   90.00
_cell.angle_beta   90.00
_cell.angle_gamma   90.00
#
_symmetry.space_group_name_H-M   'P 1'
#
loop_
_entity.id
_entity.type
_entity.pdbx_description
1 polymer ?
#
loop_
_entity_poly.entity_id
_entity_poly.type
_entity_poly.pdbx_seq_one_letter_code
_entity_poly.pdbx_strand_id
1 'polypeptide(L)'
;MTKFRLFGRQTDEVSERELSHRQLAREVAAEGMVLLKNEGVLPLQNKKIALFGAGARMTVKGGTGSGNMQERYSVSIEEGLKNAGFTLASTRWMNRFDAAFAAEKEAWRLSIEARIKGYKPWEVQRMFDEVMTCRSFICTRLFRRKEELPSTV
;
A
#
# COMPACT_ATOMS: atom_id res chain seq x y z
N MET A 1 -1.92 -31.02 34.02
CA MET A 1 -1.72 -30.37 32.69
C MET A 1 -2.68 -29.21 32.56
N THR A 2 -2.20 -27.97 32.67
CA THR A 2 -3.00 -26.76 32.55
C THR A 2 -3.27 -26.52 31.05
N LYS A 3 -4.53 -26.68 30.64
CA LYS A 3 -4.94 -26.36 29.28
C LYS A 3 -4.96 -24.82 29.14
N PHE A 4 -3.95 -24.26 28.52
CA PHE A 4 -4.00 -22.87 28.07
C PHE A 4 -5.10 -22.72 27.03
N ARG A 5 -6.21 -22.10 27.39
CA ARG A 5 -7.22 -21.66 26.42
C ARG A 5 -6.86 -20.24 25.97
N LEU A 6 -6.31 -20.14 24.77
CA LEU A 6 -6.19 -18.86 24.08
C LEU A 6 -7.57 -18.47 23.54
N PHE A 7 -8.21 -17.53 24.19
CA PHE A 7 -9.45 -16.95 23.70
C PHE A 7 -9.09 -15.65 22.93
N GLY A 8 -9.03 -15.75 21.61
CA GLY A 8 -9.09 -14.56 20.78
C GLY A 8 -10.50 -13.97 20.83
N ARG A 9 -10.64 -12.75 21.29
CA ARG A 9 -11.91 -12.03 21.21
C ARG A 9 -12.10 -11.60 19.76
N GLN A 10 -13.01 -12.23 19.05
CA GLN A 10 -13.45 -11.78 17.73
C GLN A 10 -14.61 -10.80 17.92
N THR A 11 -14.29 -9.53 17.98
CA THR A 11 -15.27 -8.44 18.06
C THR A 11 -14.82 -7.28 17.20
N ASP A 12 -15.76 -6.60 16.57
CA ASP A 12 -15.52 -5.36 15.83
C ASP A 12 -15.39 -4.13 16.74
N GLU A 13 -15.70 -4.29 18.03
CA GLU A 13 -15.53 -3.24 19.02
C GLU A 13 -14.04 -2.95 19.28
N VAL A 14 -13.69 -1.68 19.25
CA VAL A 14 -12.35 -1.22 19.59
C VAL A 14 -12.24 -1.13 21.12
N SER A 15 -11.33 -1.90 21.71
CA SER A 15 -11.11 -1.87 23.17
C SER A 15 -10.27 -0.67 23.58
N GLU A 16 -10.40 -0.24 24.83
CA GLU A 16 -9.55 0.81 25.42
C GLU A 16 -8.06 0.46 25.33
N ARG A 17 -7.72 -0.82 25.46
CA ARG A 17 -6.35 -1.31 25.28
C ARG A 17 -5.85 -1.07 23.86
N GLU A 18 -6.67 -1.31 22.83
CA GLU A 18 -6.28 -1.05 21.44
C GLU A 18 -6.05 0.43 21.20
N LEU A 19 -6.87 1.30 21.78
CA LEU A 19 -6.72 2.74 21.70
C LEU A 19 -5.43 3.21 22.37
N SER A 20 -5.17 2.76 23.60
CA SER A 20 -3.96 3.12 24.34
C SER A 20 -2.69 2.61 23.68
N HIS A 21 -2.71 1.38 23.15
CA HIS A 21 -1.57 0.80 22.42
C HIS A 21 -1.31 1.52 21.09
N ARG A 22 -2.36 1.97 20.41
CA ARG A 22 -2.21 2.79 19.19
C ARG A 22 -1.53 4.12 19.50
N GLN A 23 -1.94 4.78 20.60
CA GLN A 23 -1.31 6.01 21.02
C GLN A 23 0.16 5.79 21.40
N LEU A 24 0.45 4.78 22.22
CA LEU A 24 1.79 4.40 22.61
C LEU A 24 2.68 4.08 21.40
N ALA A 25 2.17 3.30 20.44
CA ALA A 25 2.91 2.96 19.23
C ALA A 25 3.27 4.21 18.41
N ARG A 26 2.39 5.20 18.36
CA ARG A 26 2.64 6.47 17.68
C ARG A 26 3.74 7.29 18.38
N GLU A 27 3.71 7.35 19.68
CA GLU A 27 4.71 8.06 20.51
C GLU A 27 6.08 7.40 20.36
N VAL A 28 6.16 6.08 20.52
CA VAL A 28 7.40 5.31 20.35
C VAL A 28 7.97 5.46 18.93
N ALA A 29 7.11 5.45 17.92
CA ALA A 29 7.55 5.66 16.53
C ALA A 29 8.16 7.05 16.33
N ALA A 30 7.59 8.09 16.96
CA ALA A 30 8.13 9.44 16.88
C ALA A 30 9.48 9.56 17.63
N GLU A 31 9.60 8.98 18.82
CA GLU A 31 10.84 8.96 19.60
C GLU A 31 11.96 8.14 18.97
N GLY A 32 11.59 7.08 18.22
CA GLY A 32 12.55 6.22 17.52
C GLY A 32 13.12 6.84 16.23
N MET A 33 12.60 7.98 15.76
CA MET A 33 13.09 8.62 14.55
C MET A 33 14.34 9.46 14.82
N VAL A 34 15.41 9.22 14.07
CA VAL A 34 16.65 9.98 14.14
C VAL A 34 16.85 10.77 12.85
N LEU A 35 16.95 12.10 12.97
CA LEU A 35 17.22 12.98 11.84
C LEU A 35 18.74 13.04 11.60
N LEU A 36 19.22 12.28 10.62
CA LEU A 36 20.66 12.16 10.31
C LEU A 36 21.22 13.39 9.61
N LYS A 37 20.42 14.04 8.76
CA LYS A 37 20.83 15.24 8.02
C LYS A 37 19.63 16.14 7.77
N ASN A 38 19.78 17.44 7.99
CA ASN A 38 18.79 18.46 7.66
C ASN A 38 19.51 19.74 7.20
N GLU A 39 19.20 20.16 5.99
CA GLU A 39 19.75 21.40 5.39
C GLU A 39 18.74 22.56 5.47
N GLY A 40 17.95 22.59 6.53
CA GLY A 40 16.96 23.64 6.79
C GLY A 40 15.58 23.43 6.14
N VAL A 41 15.34 22.25 5.54
CA VAL A 41 14.03 21.91 4.95
C VAL A 41 13.00 21.55 6.02
N LEU A 42 13.44 20.90 7.09
CA LEU A 42 12.59 20.51 8.23
C LEU A 42 12.83 21.44 9.44
N PRO A 43 11.78 21.80 10.18
CA PRO A 43 10.36 21.51 9.94
C PRO A 43 9.80 22.25 8.73
N LEU A 44 8.86 21.62 8.01
CA LEU A 44 8.23 22.22 6.84
C LEU A 44 7.41 23.44 7.24
N GLN A 45 7.78 24.61 6.74
CA GLN A 45 7.07 25.87 6.98
C GLN A 45 5.83 25.97 6.06
N ASN A 46 5.94 25.50 4.83
CA ASN A 46 4.85 25.50 3.87
C ASN A 46 3.99 24.24 4.04
N LYS A 47 2.70 24.41 4.26
CA LYS A 47 1.75 23.31 4.36
C LYS A 47 1.24 22.80 3.00
N LYS A 48 1.74 23.33 1.89
CA LYS A 48 1.41 22.87 0.54
C LYS A 48 2.56 22.01 0.00
N ILE A 49 2.32 20.72 -0.20
CA ILE A 49 3.31 19.73 -0.65
C ILE A 49 2.80 18.93 -1.82
N ALA A 50 3.72 18.33 -2.57
CA ALA A 50 3.40 17.38 -3.64
C ALA A 50 3.85 15.97 -3.23
N LEU A 51 2.97 14.99 -3.43
CA LEU A 51 3.25 13.57 -3.23
C LEU A 51 3.27 12.87 -4.59
N PHE A 52 4.20 11.95 -4.74
CA PHE A 52 4.34 11.12 -5.93
C PHE A 52 4.61 9.67 -5.56
N GLY A 53 4.17 8.76 -6.42
CA GLY A 53 4.40 7.33 -6.28
C GLY A 53 3.27 6.58 -5.58
N ALA A 54 3.18 5.28 -5.90
CA ALA A 54 2.13 4.40 -5.39
C ALA A 54 2.11 4.30 -3.86
N GLY A 55 3.28 4.32 -3.22
CA GLY A 55 3.42 4.19 -1.76
C GLY A 55 2.75 5.31 -0.97
N ALA A 56 2.47 6.46 -1.59
CA ALA A 56 1.79 7.57 -0.93
C ALA A 56 0.34 7.24 -0.50
N ARG A 57 -0.35 6.43 -1.31
CA ARG A 57 -1.73 5.95 -1.06
C ARG A 57 -1.77 4.48 -0.66
N MET A 58 -0.93 3.67 -1.29
CA MET A 58 -0.78 2.24 -1.00
C MET A 58 0.47 2.03 -0.13
N THR A 59 0.46 2.58 1.08
CA THR A 59 1.59 2.49 2.01
C THR A 59 1.78 1.05 2.45
N VAL A 60 2.97 0.49 2.16
CA VAL A 60 3.31 -0.87 2.56
C VAL A 60 3.65 -0.89 4.04
N LYS A 61 2.96 -1.71 4.81
CA LYS A 61 3.07 -1.83 6.27
C LYS A 61 3.79 -3.08 6.72
N GLY A 62 3.87 -4.07 5.88
CA GLY A 62 4.49 -5.36 6.18
C GLY A 62 4.82 -6.12 4.91
N GLY A 63 5.43 -7.29 5.07
CA GLY A 63 5.71 -8.20 3.98
C GLY A 63 4.48 -8.97 3.50
N THR A 64 4.67 -9.77 2.44
CA THR A 64 3.68 -10.73 1.98
C THR A 64 3.69 -12.00 2.83
N GLY A 65 2.66 -12.82 2.75
CA GLY A 65 2.52 -14.06 3.52
C GLY A 65 2.24 -13.79 5.00
N SER A 66 2.98 -14.40 5.90
CA SER A 66 2.80 -14.26 7.36
C SER A 66 3.02 -12.85 7.90
N GLY A 67 3.74 -12.00 7.16
CA GLY A 67 3.93 -10.58 7.49
C GLY A 67 2.76 -9.68 7.06
N ASN A 68 1.79 -10.22 6.31
CA ASN A 68 0.62 -9.47 5.88
C ASN A 68 -0.46 -9.54 6.96
N MET A 69 -0.31 -8.72 7.99
CA MET A 69 -1.28 -8.61 9.08
C MET A 69 -2.53 -7.88 8.63
N GLN A 70 -3.70 -8.43 8.99
CA GLN A 70 -4.98 -7.75 8.80
C GLN A 70 -5.21 -6.77 9.96
N GLU A 71 -4.98 -5.51 9.69
CA GLU A 71 -5.26 -4.44 10.63
C GLU A 71 -6.69 -3.92 10.43
N ARG A 72 -7.32 -3.45 11.52
CA ARG A 72 -8.62 -2.76 11.45
C ARG A 72 -8.53 -1.44 10.73
N TYR A 73 -7.41 -0.76 10.88
CA TYR A 73 -7.22 0.59 10.40
C TYR A 73 -5.76 0.83 10.02
N SER A 74 -5.56 1.47 8.91
CA SER A 74 -4.23 1.92 8.47
C SER A 74 -4.32 3.35 7.95
N VAL A 75 -3.28 4.11 8.20
CA VAL A 75 -3.12 5.47 7.71
C VAL A 75 -2.10 5.46 6.59
N SER A 76 -2.50 5.90 5.40
CA SER A 76 -1.57 6.13 4.31
C SER A 76 -0.74 7.41 4.55
N ILE A 77 0.37 7.57 3.83
CA ILE A 77 1.16 8.81 3.89
C ILE A 77 0.31 10.02 3.48
N GLU A 78 -0.52 9.88 2.44
CA GLU A 78 -1.44 10.93 2.02
C GLU A 78 -2.39 11.34 3.15
N GLU A 79 -3.00 10.37 3.79
CA GLU A 79 -3.95 10.60 4.89
C GLU A 79 -3.26 11.21 6.12
N GLY A 80 -2.09 10.69 6.48
CA GLY A 80 -1.30 11.23 7.62
C GLY A 80 -0.93 12.69 7.43
N LEU A 81 -0.55 13.09 6.22
CA LEU A 81 -0.23 14.48 5.90
C LEU A 81 -1.47 15.39 5.90
N LYS A 82 -2.61 14.91 5.37
CA LYS A 82 -3.88 15.64 5.46
C LYS A 82 -4.32 15.85 6.90
N ASN A 83 -4.20 14.82 7.74
CA ASN A 83 -4.51 14.89 9.17
C ASN A 83 -3.59 15.86 9.93
N ALA A 84 -2.35 16.03 9.45
CA ALA A 84 -1.41 17.03 9.96
C ALA A 84 -1.63 18.46 9.39
N GLY A 85 -2.67 18.65 8.57
CA GLY A 85 -3.06 19.94 8.01
C GLY A 85 -2.31 20.35 6.75
N PHE A 86 -1.68 19.40 6.05
CA PHE A 86 -1.04 19.66 4.77
C PHE A 86 -2.04 19.62 3.60
N THR A 87 -1.85 20.51 2.64
CA THR A 87 -2.58 20.53 1.37
C THR A 87 -1.75 19.88 0.28
N LEU A 88 -2.35 18.98 -0.49
CA LEU A 88 -1.65 18.25 -1.54
C LEU A 88 -1.84 18.89 -2.91
N ALA A 89 -0.74 19.33 -3.52
CA ALA A 89 -0.75 19.95 -4.86
C ALA A 89 -0.86 18.91 -5.98
N SER A 90 -0.45 17.65 -5.75
CA SER A 90 -0.37 16.60 -6.76
C SER A 90 -1.59 15.66 -6.82
N THR A 91 -2.70 16.00 -6.17
CA THR A 91 -3.91 15.13 -6.10
C THR A 91 -4.41 14.71 -7.49
N ARG A 92 -4.42 15.64 -8.46
CA ARG A 92 -4.83 15.35 -9.85
C ARG A 92 -3.94 14.31 -10.51
N TRP A 93 -2.60 14.42 -10.32
CA TRP A 93 -1.65 13.46 -10.85
C TRP A 93 -1.84 12.09 -10.21
N MET A 94 -1.98 12.04 -8.89
CA MET A 94 -2.20 10.79 -8.15
C MET A 94 -3.49 10.08 -8.58
N ASN A 95 -4.57 10.82 -8.79
CA ASN A 95 -5.83 10.24 -9.28
C ASN A 95 -5.68 9.66 -10.70
N ARG A 96 -4.93 10.31 -11.58
CA ARG A 96 -4.63 9.78 -12.91
C ARG A 96 -3.77 8.52 -12.85
N PHE A 97 -2.78 8.53 -11.96
CA PHE A 97 -1.94 7.35 -11.72
C PHE A 97 -2.77 6.15 -11.23
N ASP A 98 -3.64 6.35 -10.23
CA ASP A 98 -4.49 5.29 -9.68
C ASP A 98 -5.45 4.73 -10.74
N ALA A 99 -6.04 5.59 -11.55
CA ALA A 99 -6.92 5.17 -12.65
C ALA A 99 -6.16 4.34 -13.70
N ALA A 100 -4.96 4.76 -14.08
CA ALA A 100 -4.11 4.02 -15.00
C ALA A 100 -3.67 2.67 -14.40
N PHE A 101 -3.29 2.66 -13.13
CA PHE A 101 -2.90 1.44 -12.42
C PHE A 101 -4.06 0.45 -12.31
N ALA A 102 -5.26 0.92 -11.98
CA ALA A 102 -6.46 0.09 -11.91
C ALA A 102 -6.82 -0.52 -13.27
N ALA A 103 -6.74 0.27 -14.33
CA ALA A 103 -7.00 -0.20 -15.70
C ALA A 103 -5.99 -1.28 -16.15
N GLU A 104 -4.70 -1.09 -15.88
CA GLU A 104 -3.68 -2.09 -16.19
C GLU A 104 -3.81 -3.36 -15.35
N LYS A 105 -4.16 -3.22 -14.06
CA LYS A 105 -4.43 -4.37 -13.19
C LYS A 105 -5.61 -5.20 -13.68
N GLU A 106 -6.67 -4.54 -14.12
CA GLU A 106 -7.86 -5.23 -14.67
C GLU A 106 -7.54 -5.90 -16.02
N ALA A 107 -6.84 -5.23 -16.91
CA ALA A 107 -6.38 -5.81 -18.17
C ALA A 107 -5.49 -7.04 -17.94
N TRP A 108 -4.62 -6.99 -16.93
CA TRP A 108 -3.82 -8.13 -16.52
C TRP A 108 -4.67 -9.28 -15.98
N ARG A 109 -5.63 -9.00 -15.10
CA ARG A 109 -6.56 -10.00 -14.57
C ARG A 109 -7.29 -10.73 -15.70
N LEU A 110 -7.86 -9.96 -16.63
CA LEU A 110 -8.56 -10.50 -17.78
C LEU A 110 -7.63 -11.33 -18.69
N SER A 111 -6.39 -10.92 -18.86
CA SER A 111 -5.41 -11.67 -19.65
C SER A 111 -5.08 -13.04 -19.02
N ILE A 112 -4.97 -13.10 -17.69
CA ILE A 112 -4.78 -14.36 -16.98
C ILE A 112 -6.01 -15.25 -17.13
N GLU A 113 -7.19 -14.72 -16.86
CA GLU A 113 -8.44 -15.48 -16.98
C GLU A 113 -8.62 -16.08 -18.38
N ALA A 114 -8.30 -15.31 -19.42
CA ALA A 114 -8.36 -15.79 -20.79
C ALA A 114 -7.39 -16.97 -21.06
N ARG A 115 -6.17 -16.92 -20.46
CA ARG A 115 -5.17 -17.97 -20.61
C ARG A 115 -5.51 -19.25 -19.87
N ILE A 116 -6.01 -19.11 -18.62
CA ILE A 116 -6.33 -20.29 -17.79
C ILE A 116 -7.69 -20.91 -18.07
N LYS A 117 -8.54 -20.24 -18.83
CA LYS A 117 -9.94 -20.68 -19.11
C LYS A 117 -10.07 -22.10 -19.68
N GLY A 118 -9.02 -22.60 -20.35
CA GLY A 118 -9.00 -23.95 -20.94
C GLY A 118 -8.38 -25.03 -20.05
N TYR A 119 -7.80 -24.66 -18.90
CA TYR A 119 -7.13 -25.61 -18.01
C TYR A 119 -8.10 -26.38 -17.14
N LYS A 120 -7.79 -27.64 -16.92
CA LYS A 120 -8.56 -28.49 -15.99
C LYS A 120 -8.07 -28.27 -14.55
N PRO A 121 -8.93 -28.52 -13.53
CA PRO A 121 -8.60 -28.26 -12.13
C PRO A 121 -7.31 -28.92 -11.60
N TRP A 122 -6.86 -30.00 -12.25
CA TRP A 122 -5.63 -30.70 -11.86
C TRP A 122 -4.36 -30.16 -12.54
N GLU A 123 -4.49 -29.25 -13.48
CA GLU A 123 -3.34 -28.62 -14.16
C GLU A 123 -2.82 -27.39 -13.39
N VAL A 124 -2.88 -27.44 -12.07
CA VAL A 124 -2.56 -26.32 -11.16
C VAL A 124 -1.15 -25.76 -11.41
N GLN A 125 -0.15 -26.63 -11.67
CA GLN A 125 1.22 -26.18 -11.92
C GLN A 125 1.31 -25.34 -13.20
N ARG A 126 0.66 -25.76 -14.27
CA ARG A 126 0.61 -25.00 -15.54
C ARG A 126 -0.08 -23.66 -15.37
N MET A 127 -1.21 -23.65 -14.65
CA MET A 127 -1.90 -22.40 -14.32
C MET A 127 -1.02 -21.46 -13.53
N PHE A 128 -0.26 -21.97 -12.56
CA PHE A 128 0.67 -21.19 -11.76
C PHE A 128 1.79 -20.59 -12.60
N ASP A 129 2.38 -21.35 -13.51
CA ASP A 129 3.45 -20.91 -14.41
C ASP A 129 2.96 -19.78 -15.34
N GLU A 130 1.74 -19.88 -15.87
CA GLU A 130 1.11 -18.80 -16.65
C GLU A 130 0.92 -17.52 -15.83
N VAL A 131 0.43 -17.63 -14.58
CA VAL A 131 0.25 -16.49 -13.67
C VAL A 131 1.59 -15.82 -13.36
N MET A 132 2.63 -16.61 -13.10
CA MET A 132 3.96 -16.10 -12.78
C MET A 132 4.61 -15.39 -13.97
N THR A 133 4.44 -15.92 -15.18
CA THR A 133 4.90 -15.27 -16.42
C THR A 133 4.22 -13.94 -16.65
N CYS A 134 2.90 -13.87 -16.40
CA CYS A 134 2.15 -12.61 -16.52
C CYS A 134 2.54 -11.57 -15.47
N ARG A 135 2.95 -11.98 -14.26
CA ARG A 135 3.31 -11.06 -13.17
C ARG A 135 4.54 -10.23 -13.49
N SER A 136 5.53 -10.79 -14.18
CA SER A 136 6.72 -10.03 -14.61
C SER A 136 6.38 -8.94 -15.63
N PHE A 137 5.30 -9.11 -16.39
CA PHE A 137 4.88 -8.19 -17.44
C PHE A 137 4.25 -6.89 -16.91
N ILE A 138 3.57 -6.91 -15.75
CA ILE A 138 2.98 -5.71 -15.13
C ILE A 138 4.05 -4.70 -14.72
N CYS A 139 5.11 -5.17 -14.05
CA CYS A 139 6.19 -4.30 -13.63
C CYS A 139 6.84 -3.60 -14.82
N THR A 140 7.05 -4.32 -15.94
CA THR A 140 7.70 -3.77 -17.14
C THR A 140 6.80 -2.76 -17.87
N ARG A 141 5.49 -3.00 -17.97
CA ARG A 141 4.55 -2.07 -18.64
C ARG A 141 4.32 -0.78 -17.86
N LEU A 142 4.17 -0.87 -16.52
CA LEU A 142 3.99 0.31 -15.68
C LEU A 142 5.24 1.21 -15.69
N PHE A 143 6.44 0.62 -15.78
CA PHE A 143 7.69 1.38 -15.92
C PHE A 143 7.82 2.04 -17.28
N ARG A 144 7.45 1.38 -18.38
CA ARG A 144 7.48 1.99 -19.74
C ARG A 144 6.51 3.15 -19.91
N ARG A 145 5.30 3.06 -19.34
CA ARG A 145 4.33 4.17 -19.41
C ARG A 145 4.73 5.41 -18.63
N LYS A 146 5.70 5.33 -17.71
CA LYS A 146 6.25 6.52 -17.05
C LYS A 146 6.89 7.50 -18.03
N GLU A 147 7.41 7.02 -19.15
CA GLU A 147 8.03 7.85 -20.19
C GLU A 147 7.01 8.56 -21.09
N GLU A 148 5.77 8.06 -21.14
CA GLU A 148 4.68 8.60 -21.97
C GLU A 148 3.75 9.57 -21.22
N LEU A 149 3.91 9.75 -19.91
CA LEU A 149 3.13 10.72 -19.16
C LEU A 149 3.68 12.12 -19.42
N PRO A 150 2.86 13.05 -19.97
CA PRO A 150 3.33 14.39 -20.28
C PRO A 150 3.87 15.08 -19.03
N SER A 151 5.05 15.66 -19.15
CA SER A 151 5.78 16.40 -18.11
C SER A 151 5.16 17.74 -17.72
N THR A 152 3.91 17.99 -18.08
CA THR A 152 3.18 19.20 -17.71
C THR A 152 2.54 19.04 -16.33
N VAL A 153 3.23 19.60 -15.36
CA VAL A 153 2.73 19.96 -14.02
C VAL A 153 1.90 21.23 -14.11
#